data_5adb0488e7ad9cb71348e214f2a654e1
#
_entry.id   5adb0488e7ad9cb71348e214f2a654e1
#
_cell.length_a   1.000
_cell.length_b   1.000
_cell.length_c   1.000
_cell.angle_alpha   90.00
_cell.angle_beta   90.00
_cell.angle_gamma   90.00
#
_symmetry.space_group_name_H-M   'P 1'
#
loop_
_entity.id
_entity.type
_entity.pdbx_description
1 polymer ?
#
loop_
_entity_poly.entity_id
_entity_poly.type
_entity_poly.pdbx_seq_one_letter_code
_entity_poly.pdbx_strand_id
1 'polypeptide(L)'
;MRHFIDLKDFDTDRLQAMLDTAEKMKSGADTTRPLAGKYVGMIFEKPSTRTRVSFEVGISQLGGTPVVLSAGDLQLGRGESVADTGRVLSRYLDAVMIRALEHETVTELAANADIPVINGLTNLSHPCQIMADLQTIIERHGSLQGAKICWLGDGNNVANSWIEAAALFGFELRLAGPEAYRPPAALLAWARAKGAEIILTEDPVAAARDASVIVTDVWVSMGDNQGSREHDMLPFQATAALMEKAQPDAVFMHCLPAQRGKEVTAEVIDGPQSAVFDEAENRLHAQKAIMAHIISENF
;
A
#
# COMPACT_ATOMS: atom_id res chain seq x y z
N MET A 1 -21.31 6.43 -5.43
CA MET A 1 -20.06 7.05 -4.93
C MET A 1 -19.02 5.96 -4.79
N ARG A 2 -17.78 6.18 -5.19
CA ARG A 2 -16.72 5.20 -4.97
C ARG A 2 -15.75 5.66 -3.90
N HIS A 3 -15.42 4.75 -2.98
CA HIS A 3 -14.35 4.89 -2.01
C HIS A 3 -13.14 4.12 -2.51
N PHE A 4 -11.95 4.39 -2.02
CA PHE A 4 -10.73 3.61 -2.29
C PHE A 4 -10.30 2.93 -0.99
N ILE A 5 -10.89 1.76 -0.71
CA ILE A 5 -10.67 1.04 0.56
C ILE A 5 -9.69 -0.11 0.35
N ASP A 6 -9.98 -1.01 -0.59
CA ASP A 6 -9.13 -2.13 -0.96
C ASP A 6 -8.99 -2.22 -2.49
N LEU A 7 -7.92 -2.84 -3.00
CA LEU A 7 -7.74 -3.03 -4.45
C LEU A 7 -8.82 -3.94 -5.02
N LYS A 8 -9.25 -4.96 -4.28
CA LYS A 8 -10.29 -5.90 -4.71
C LYS A 8 -11.65 -5.27 -4.99
N ASP A 9 -11.87 -4.02 -4.58
CA ASP A 9 -13.11 -3.26 -4.83
C ASP A 9 -13.15 -2.68 -6.26
N PHE A 10 -12.06 -2.85 -7.02
CA PHE A 10 -11.89 -2.32 -8.37
C PHE A 10 -11.66 -3.43 -9.39
N ASP A 11 -11.97 -3.13 -10.64
CA ASP A 11 -11.50 -3.90 -11.79
C ASP A 11 -10.06 -3.48 -12.16
N THR A 12 -9.38 -4.37 -12.90
CA THR A 12 -7.99 -4.16 -13.33
C THR A 12 -7.85 -2.93 -14.23
N ASP A 13 -8.79 -2.70 -15.15
CA ASP A 13 -8.73 -1.60 -16.10
C ASP A 13 -8.73 -0.25 -15.39
N ARG A 14 -9.50 -0.13 -14.33
CA ARG A 14 -9.57 1.10 -13.54
C ARG A 14 -8.31 1.34 -12.72
N LEU A 15 -7.74 0.30 -12.12
CA LEU A 15 -6.45 0.40 -11.40
C LEU A 15 -5.32 0.71 -12.39
N GLN A 16 -5.33 0.12 -13.59
CA GLN A 16 -4.38 0.44 -14.64
C GLN A 16 -4.50 1.91 -15.09
N ALA A 17 -5.71 2.41 -15.27
CA ALA A 17 -5.91 3.83 -15.59
C ALA A 17 -5.37 4.79 -14.51
N MET A 18 -5.44 4.39 -13.23
CA MET A 18 -4.80 5.14 -12.13
C MET A 18 -3.27 5.08 -12.23
N LEU A 19 -2.67 3.92 -12.57
CA LEU A 19 -1.22 3.79 -12.78
C LEU A 19 -0.75 4.64 -13.96
N ASP A 20 -1.46 4.62 -15.08
CA ASP A 20 -1.16 5.43 -16.26
C ASP A 20 -1.26 6.94 -15.96
N THR A 21 -2.21 7.33 -15.12
CA THR A 21 -2.36 8.72 -14.64
C THR A 21 -1.20 9.11 -13.73
N ALA A 22 -0.77 8.21 -12.83
CA ALA A 22 0.36 8.42 -11.93
C ALA A 22 1.66 8.66 -12.71
N GLU A 23 1.91 7.87 -13.76
CA GLU A 23 3.05 8.03 -14.65
C GLU A 23 3.03 9.40 -15.35
N LYS A 24 1.89 9.79 -15.94
CA LYS A 24 1.73 11.11 -16.59
C LYS A 24 1.93 12.26 -15.62
N MET A 25 1.44 12.14 -14.38
CA MET A 25 1.65 13.15 -13.35
C MET A 25 3.11 13.21 -12.87
N LYS A 26 3.83 12.08 -12.85
CA LYS A 26 5.25 12.00 -12.49
C LYS A 26 6.12 12.61 -13.59
N SER A 27 5.87 12.26 -14.84
CA SER A 27 6.63 12.78 -15.99
C SER A 27 6.31 14.25 -16.34
N GLY A 28 5.29 14.85 -15.71
CA GLY A 28 4.82 16.20 -16.02
C GLY A 28 3.99 16.30 -17.32
N ALA A 29 3.60 15.18 -17.90
CA ALA A 29 2.70 15.14 -19.07
C ALA A 29 1.25 15.50 -18.68
N ASP A 30 0.86 15.27 -17.42
CA ASP A 30 -0.39 15.74 -16.84
C ASP A 30 -0.10 16.74 -15.72
N THR A 31 -0.47 17.99 -15.95
CA THR A 31 -0.36 19.12 -15.02
C THR A 31 -1.71 19.64 -14.56
N THR A 32 -2.78 18.89 -14.80
CA THR A 32 -4.14 19.25 -14.39
C THR A 32 -4.25 19.39 -12.87
N ARG A 33 -5.21 20.17 -12.45
CA ARG A 33 -5.48 20.45 -11.03
C ARG A 33 -6.91 20.04 -10.65
N PRO A 34 -7.22 18.72 -10.67
CA PRO A 34 -8.59 18.23 -10.52
C PRO A 34 -9.19 18.50 -9.14
N LEU A 35 -8.39 18.86 -8.15
CA LEU A 35 -8.85 19.22 -6.81
C LEU A 35 -8.92 20.73 -6.57
N ALA A 36 -8.86 21.56 -7.63
CA ALA A 36 -8.94 23.01 -7.47
C ALA A 36 -10.23 23.42 -6.75
N GLY A 37 -10.07 24.15 -5.62
CA GLY A 37 -11.17 24.60 -4.76
C GLY A 37 -11.76 23.54 -3.83
N LYS A 38 -11.20 22.32 -3.79
CA LYS A 38 -11.66 21.22 -2.93
C LYS A 38 -10.86 21.15 -1.62
N TYR A 39 -11.52 20.69 -0.58
CA TYR A 39 -10.95 20.43 0.74
C TYR A 39 -10.91 18.94 1.03
N VAL A 40 -9.72 18.41 1.30
CA VAL A 40 -9.54 16.97 1.57
C VAL A 40 -9.09 16.77 3.02
N GLY A 41 -9.92 16.10 3.81
CA GLY A 41 -9.60 15.73 5.19
C GLY A 41 -8.55 14.62 5.24
N MET A 42 -7.65 14.70 6.19
CA MET A 42 -6.60 13.70 6.41
C MET A 42 -6.62 13.27 7.88
N ILE A 43 -7.24 12.13 8.16
CA ILE A 43 -7.39 11.58 9.51
C ILE A 43 -6.23 10.64 9.83
N PHE A 44 -5.58 10.85 10.97
CA PHE A 44 -4.49 9.99 11.45
C PHE A 44 -4.74 9.54 12.88
N GLU A 45 -5.05 8.25 13.08
CA GLU A 45 -5.08 7.64 14.42
C GLU A 45 -3.68 7.39 14.97
N LYS A 46 -2.68 7.19 14.08
CA LYS A 46 -1.26 7.02 14.44
C LYS A 46 -0.39 7.94 13.59
N PRO A 47 0.73 8.45 14.13
CA PRO A 47 1.68 9.25 13.39
C PRO A 47 2.21 8.52 12.13
N SER A 48 2.37 9.27 11.04
CA SER A 48 2.98 8.76 9.81
C SER A 48 3.58 9.90 9.01
N THR A 49 4.90 9.96 8.93
CA THR A 49 5.59 10.99 8.17
C THR A 49 5.34 10.86 6.66
N ARG A 50 5.60 9.67 6.10
CA ARG A 50 5.48 9.44 4.64
C ARG A 50 4.06 9.63 4.14
N THR A 51 3.07 8.98 4.76
CA THR A 51 1.67 9.10 4.36
C THR A 51 1.18 10.54 4.48
N ARG A 52 1.53 11.22 5.59
CA ARG A 52 1.13 12.60 5.79
C ARG A 52 1.71 13.52 4.71
N VAL A 53 3.03 13.51 4.54
CA VAL A 53 3.69 14.42 3.61
C VAL A 53 3.28 14.15 2.17
N SER A 54 3.21 12.86 1.74
CA SER A 54 2.84 12.53 0.36
C SER A 54 1.40 12.92 0.02
N PHE A 55 0.43 12.72 0.91
CA PHE A 55 -0.94 13.18 0.68
C PHE A 55 -1.06 14.71 0.74
N GLU A 56 -0.47 15.37 1.74
CA GLU A 56 -0.53 16.82 1.92
C GLU A 56 0.06 17.55 0.71
N VAL A 57 1.23 17.12 0.24
CA VAL A 57 1.86 17.65 -0.98
C VAL A 57 1.05 17.30 -2.22
N GLY A 58 0.56 16.05 -2.33
CA GLY A 58 -0.24 15.59 -3.47
C GLY A 58 -1.54 16.38 -3.63
N ILE A 59 -2.29 16.59 -2.54
CA ILE A 59 -3.51 17.41 -2.53
C ILE A 59 -3.20 18.84 -3.01
N SER A 60 -2.13 19.44 -2.48
CA SER A 60 -1.71 20.80 -2.84
C SER A 60 -1.29 20.91 -4.31
N GLN A 61 -0.54 19.94 -4.84
CA GLN A 61 -0.15 19.89 -6.25
C GLN A 61 -1.36 19.75 -7.19
N LEU A 62 -2.39 19.00 -6.77
CA LEU A 62 -3.66 18.86 -7.50
C LEU A 62 -4.58 20.08 -7.34
N GLY A 63 -4.17 21.11 -6.61
CA GLY A 63 -4.92 22.36 -6.43
C GLY A 63 -5.90 22.37 -5.28
N GLY A 64 -5.96 21.30 -4.48
CA GLY A 64 -6.79 21.18 -3.30
C GLY A 64 -6.15 21.78 -2.05
N THR A 65 -6.92 21.82 -0.97
CA THR A 65 -6.48 22.25 0.36
C THR A 65 -6.53 21.06 1.31
N PRO A 66 -5.40 20.59 1.88
CA PRO A 66 -5.39 19.53 2.87
C PRO A 66 -5.87 20.08 4.24
N VAL A 67 -6.71 19.31 4.93
CA VAL A 67 -7.16 19.56 6.30
C VAL A 67 -6.70 18.40 7.16
N VAL A 68 -5.59 18.60 7.90
CA VAL A 68 -5.02 17.54 8.72
C VAL A 68 -5.72 17.46 10.06
N LEU A 69 -6.19 16.27 10.42
CA LEU A 69 -6.92 15.95 11.65
C LEU A 69 -6.18 14.81 12.36
N SER A 70 -5.51 15.12 13.47
CA SER A 70 -4.89 14.09 14.31
C SER A 70 -5.90 13.48 15.28
N ALA A 71 -5.65 12.26 15.77
CA ALA A 71 -6.53 11.61 16.74
C ALA A 71 -6.81 12.46 17.99
N GLY A 72 -5.87 13.35 18.36
CA GLY A 72 -6.05 14.30 19.47
C GLY A 72 -7.04 15.43 19.17
N ASP A 73 -7.25 15.75 17.91
CA ASP A 73 -8.13 16.83 17.44
C ASP A 73 -9.57 16.34 17.21
N LEU A 74 -9.74 15.03 17.05
CA LEU A 74 -11.03 14.39 16.80
C LEU A 74 -11.70 13.96 18.10
N GLN A 75 -13.04 13.99 18.11
CA GLN A 75 -13.84 13.38 19.17
C GLN A 75 -14.02 11.86 18.96
N LEU A 76 -13.45 11.28 17.93
CA LEU A 76 -13.41 9.82 17.69
C LEU A 76 -12.84 9.10 18.92
N GLY A 77 -13.60 8.18 19.47
CA GLY A 77 -13.25 7.48 20.72
C GLY A 77 -13.46 8.29 22.01
N ARG A 78 -13.98 9.53 21.93
CA ARG A 78 -14.33 10.40 23.07
C ARG A 78 -15.83 10.66 23.15
N GLY A 79 -16.65 9.78 22.57
CA GLY A 79 -18.11 9.84 22.61
C GLY A 79 -18.80 10.14 21.28
N GLU A 80 -18.06 10.56 20.25
CA GLU A 80 -18.59 10.67 18.88
C GLU A 80 -18.40 9.33 18.13
N SER A 81 -19.44 8.88 17.43
CA SER A 81 -19.39 7.67 16.62
C SER A 81 -18.65 7.93 15.29
N VAL A 82 -18.03 6.89 14.71
CA VAL A 82 -17.42 6.96 13.37
C VAL A 82 -18.48 7.37 12.33
N ALA A 83 -19.70 6.85 12.48
CA ALA A 83 -20.82 7.18 11.61
C ALA A 83 -21.19 8.68 11.65
N ASP A 84 -21.24 9.30 12.84
CA ASP A 84 -21.57 10.73 12.97
C ASP A 84 -20.42 11.59 12.45
N THR A 85 -19.17 11.21 12.73
CA THR A 85 -17.99 11.85 12.13
C THR A 85 -18.08 11.86 10.60
N GLY A 86 -18.42 10.72 9.98
CA GLY A 86 -18.62 10.61 8.52
C GLY A 86 -19.67 11.59 7.98
N ARG A 87 -20.83 11.65 8.65
CA ARG A 87 -21.94 12.56 8.28
C ARG A 87 -21.55 14.04 8.42
N VAL A 88 -20.87 14.40 9.51
CA VAL A 88 -20.43 15.78 9.78
C VAL A 88 -19.37 16.20 8.78
N LEU A 89 -18.32 15.40 8.59
CA LEU A 89 -17.23 15.74 7.66
C LEU A 89 -17.72 15.85 6.22
N SER A 90 -18.74 15.10 5.82
CA SER A 90 -19.37 15.22 4.51
C SER A 90 -20.06 16.59 4.26
N ARG A 91 -20.28 17.38 5.29
CA ARG A 91 -20.83 18.74 5.15
C ARG A 91 -19.76 19.81 4.97
N TYR A 92 -18.49 19.48 5.22
CA TYR A 92 -17.39 20.43 5.22
C TYR A 92 -16.34 20.12 4.17
N LEU A 93 -16.18 18.86 3.80
CA LEU A 93 -15.07 18.37 2.98
C LEU A 93 -15.58 17.73 1.67
N ASP A 94 -14.72 17.64 0.68
CA ASP A 94 -14.99 16.99 -0.61
C ASP A 94 -14.50 15.53 -0.63
N ALA A 95 -13.59 15.16 0.24
CA ALA A 95 -13.11 13.80 0.43
C ALA A 95 -12.39 13.65 1.77
N VAL A 96 -12.20 12.40 2.23
CA VAL A 96 -11.41 12.07 3.42
C VAL A 96 -10.42 10.95 3.09
N MET A 97 -9.15 11.14 3.44
CA MET A 97 -8.19 10.07 3.61
C MET A 97 -8.11 9.73 5.09
N ILE A 98 -8.12 8.44 5.42
CA ILE A 98 -8.01 7.97 6.81
C ILE A 98 -6.92 6.91 6.94
N ARG A 99 -6.04 7.07 7.93
CA ARG A 99 -5.12 6.05 8.41
C ARG A 99 -5.57 5.62 9.81
N ALA A 100 -6.21 4.47 9.89
CA ALA A 100 -6.76 3.90 11.11
C ALA A 100 -6.02 2.63 11.53
N LEU A 101 -6.21 2.20 12.78
CA LEU A 101 -5.74 0.90 13.22
C LEU A 101 -6.67 -0.19 12.67
N GLU A 102 -7.95 -0.11 12.99
CA GLU A 102 -8.94 -1.11 12.61
C GLU A 102 -9.52 -0.82 11.23
N HIS A 103 -9.61 -1.85 10.39
CA HIS A 103 -10.17 -1.73 9.04
C HIS A 103 -11.66 -1.37 9.07
N GLU A 104 -12.37 -1.86 10.07
CA GLU A 104 -13.78 -1.57 10.34
C GLU A 104 -14.04 -0.07 10.51
N THR A 105 -13.12 0.68 11.10
CA THR A 105 -13.23 2.14 11.23
C THR A 105 -13.32 2.81 9.84
N VAL A 106 -12.51 2.35 8.89
CA VAL A 106 -12.50 2.90 7.53
C VAL A 106 -13.78 2.53 6.78
N THR A 107 -14.22 1.29 6.88
CA THR A 107 -15.44 0.82 6.22
C THR A 107 -16.70 1.44 6.82
N GLU A 108 -16.77 1.63 8.15
CA GLU A 108 -17.87 2.32 8.81
C GLU A 108 -17.93 3.80 8.41
N LEU A 109 -16.76 4.47 8.35
CA LEU A 109 -16.68 5.85 7.87
C LEU A 109 -17.19 5.95 6.43
N ALA A 110 -16.74 5.06 5.55
CA ALA A 110 -17.16 5.03 4.15
C ALA A 110 -18.66 4.76 3.99
N ALA A 111 -19.23 3.87 4.80
CA ALA A 111 -20.65 3.55 4.77
C ALA A 111 -21.57 4.72 5.22
N ASN A 112 -21.03 5.69 5.96
CA ASN A 112 -21.80 6.81 6.53
C ASN A 112 -21.38 8.19 5.98
N ALA A 113 -20.39 8.25 5.09
CA ALA A 113 -19.94 9.48 4.44
C ALA A 113 -20.65 9.65 3.08
N ASP A 114 -21.09 10.89 2.79
CA ASP A 114 -21.59 11.29 1.46
C ASP A 114 -20.45 11.78 0.54
N ILE A 115 -19.19 11.63 0.95
CA ILE A 115 -17.98 12.01 0.22
C ILE A 115 -17.05 10.80 0.08
N PRO A 116 -16.13 10.79 -0.91
CA PRO A 116 -15.15 9.72 -1.05
C PRO A 116 -14.28 9.54 0.19
N VAL A 117 -14.04 8.27 0.54
CA VAL A 117 -13.10 7.86 1.60
C VAL A 117 -11.96 7.07 0.97
N ILE A 118 -10.72 7.41 1.34
CA ILE A 118 -9.49 6.77 0.86
C ILE A 118 -8.79 6.11 2.05
N ASN A 119 -8.54 4.82 1.95
CA ASN A 119 -7.76 4.07 2.94
C ASN A 119 -6.26 4.42 2.82
N GLY A 120 -5.73 5.17 3.77
CA GLY A 120 -4.31 5.49 3.86
C GLY A 120 -3.45 4.36 4.42
N LEU A 121 -4.02 3.50 5.24
CA LEU A 121 -3.53 2.22 5.81
C LEU A 121 -4.45 1.77 6.94
N THR A 122 -4.62 0.45 7.07
CA THR A 122 -5.19 -0.20 8.27
C THR A 122 -4.36 -1.42 8.68
N ASN A 123 -4.76 -2.11 9.75
CA ASN A 123 -4.19 -3.41 10.12
C ASN A 123 -4.43 -4.52 9.08
N LEU A 124 -5.41 -4.35 8.18
CA LEU A 124 -5.79 -5.35 7.17
C LEU A 124 -5.17 -5.08 5.79
N SER A 125 -5.06 -3.81 5.37
CA SER A 125 -4.63 -3.48 4.01
C SER A 125 -3.87 -2.15 3.91
N HIS A 126 -3.06 -2.02 2.84
CA HIS A 126 -2.34 -0.81 2.47
C HIS A 126 -2.39 -0.56 0.96
N PRO A 127 -3.59 -0.32 0.38
CA PRO A 127 -3.77 -0.29 -1.07
C PRO A 127 -2.99 0.84 -1.76
N CYS A 128 -2.84 2.00 -1.12
CA CYS A 128 -2.04 3.12 -1.66
C CYS A 128 -0.55 2.80 -1.77
N GLN A 129 -0.02 1.92 -0.91
CA GLN A 129 1.35 1.44 -1.03
C GLN A 129 1.49 0.57 -2.25
N ILE A 130 0.63 -0.42 -2.41
CA ILE A 130 0.73 -1.36 -3.52
C ILE A 130 0.57 -0.66 -4.87
N MET A 131 -0.25 0.36 -4.99
CA MET A 131 -0.32 1.16 -6.23
C MET A 131 1.03 1.85 -6.55
N ALA A 132 1.76 2.31 -5.54
CA ALA A 132 3.11 2.86 -5.74
C ALA A 132 4.14 1.77 -6.09
N ASP A 133 4.01 0.59 -5.48
CA ASP A 133 4.87 -0.55 -5.74
C ASP A 133 4.69 -1.04 -7.18
N LEU A 134 3.45 -1.18 -7.64
CA LEU A 134 3.12 -1.56 -9.02
C LEU A 134 3.67 -0.52 -10.02
N GLN A 135 3.52 0.77 -9.73
CA GLN A 135 4.12 1.85 -10.54
C GLN A 135 5.64 1.69 -10.61
N THR A 136 6.30 1.41 -9.49
CA THR A 136 7.75 1.23 -9.43
C THR A 136 8.21 0.03 -10.27
N ILE A 137 7.47 -1.07 -10.22
CA ILE A 137 7.76 -2.26 -11.05
C ILE A 137 7.60 -1.94 -12.53
N ILE A 138 6.53 -1.25 -12.92
CA ILE A 138 6.32 -0.85 -14.31
C ILE A 138 7.45 0.07 -14.79
N GLU A 139 7.91 1.02 -14.00
CA GLU A 139 9.02 1.91 -14.32
C GLU A 139 10.35 1.15 -14.49
N ARG A 140 10.59 0.09 -13.70
CA ARG A 140 11.83 -0.68 -13.71
C ARG A 140 11.86 -1.80 -14.75
N HIS A 141 10.73 -2.46 -14.97
CA HIS A 141 10.63 -3.65 -15.82
C HIS A 141 9.72 -3.47 -17.05
N GLY A 142 9.06 -2.32 -17.19
CA GLY A 142 8.17 -2.00 -18.31
C GLY A 142 6.78 -2.60 -18.22
N SER A 143 6.56 -3.67 -17.44
CA SER A 143 5.28 -4.38 -17.36
C SER A 143 5.18 -5.20 -16.08
N LEU A 144 3.93 -5.45 -15.64
CA LEU A 144 3.62 -6.43 -14.61
C LEU A 144 3.43 -7.85 -15.17
N GLN A 145 3.28 -7.96 -16.49
CA GLN A 145 3.02 -9.26 -17.14
C GLN A 145 4.23 -10.19 -17.00
N GLY A 146 3.99 -11.37 -16.44
CA GLY A 146 5.03 -12.37 -16.21
C GLY A 146 5.97 -12.04 -15.05
N ALA A 147 5.72 -10.99 -14.30
CA ALA A 147 6.49 -10.68 -13.11
C ALA A 147 6.34 -11.80 -12.06
N LYS A 148 7.45 -12.11 -11.39
CA LYS A 148 7.49 -13.02 -10.24
C LYS A 148 7.90 -12.23 -9.03
N ILE A 149 6.97 -12.06 -8.10
CA ILE A 149 7.17 -11.25 -6.91
C ILE A 149 7.37 -12.16 -5.71
N CYS A 150 8.49 -11.99 -5.03
CA CYS A 150 8.83 -12.69 -3.80
C CYS A 150 8.60 -11.75 -2.61
N TRP A 151 7.61 -12.05 -1.80
CA TRP A 151 7.39 -11.45 -0.49
C TRP A 151 8.13 -12.25 0.58
N LEU A 152 8.88 -11.56 1.45
CA LEU A 152 9.60 -12.14 2.57
C LEU A 152 9.06 -11.60 3.88
N GLY A 153 8.50 -12.46 4.71
CA GLY A 153 7.96 -12.08 6.01
C GLY A 153 6.57 -12.64 6.30
N ASP A 154 5.85 -11.98 7.18
CA ASP A 154 4.52 -12.39 7.61
C ASP A 154 3.41 -11.96 6.63
N GLY A 155 2.23 -12.53 6.81
CA GLY A 155 1.01 -12.17 6.10
C GLY A 155 0.34 -10.93 6.66
N ASN A 156 1.08 -9.81 6.72
CA ASN A 156 0.59 -8.55 7.25
C ASN A 156 -0.33 -7.80 6.25
N ASN A 157 -0.70 -6.58 6.57
CA ASN A 157 -1.57 -5.73 5.75
C ASN A 157 -0.97 -5.40 4.36
N VAL A 158 0.36 -5.30 4.24
CA VAL A 158 1.02 -5.08 2.94
C VAL A 158 0.97 -6.36 2.11
N ALA A 159 1.30 -7.53 2.71
CA ALA A 159 1.15 -8.84 2.06
C ALA A 159 -0.29 -9.10 1.59
N ASN A 160 -1.29 -8.72 2.39
CA ASN A 160 -2.70 -8.84 2.01
C ASN A 160 -3.01 -8.03 0.75
N SER A 161 -2.53 -6.80 0.65
CA SER A 161 -2.74 -5.96 -0.53
C SER A 161 -1.95 -6.46 -1.75
N TRP A 162 -0.78 -7.11 -1.56
CA TRP A 162 -0.07 -7.83 -2.61
C TRP A 162 -0.86 -9.01 -3.16
N ILE A 163 -1.57 -9.75 -2.30
CA ILE A 163 -2.46 -10.86 -2.71
C ILE A 163 -3.61 -10.34 -3.58
N GLU A 164 -4.21 -9.20 -3.19
CA GLU A 164 -5.25 -8.55 -4.00
C GLU A 164 -4.72 -8.10 -5.36
N ALA A 165 -3.53 -7.49 -5.39
CA ALA A 165 -2.89 -7.06 -6.62
C ALA A 165 -2.55 -8.24 -7.55
N ALA A 166 -2.03 -9.36 -7.02
CA ALA A 166 -1.76 -10.56 -7.79
C ALA A 166 -3.03 -11.13 -8.45
N ALA A 167 -4.16 -11.10 -7.73
CA ALA A 167 -5.44 -11.56 -8.25
C ALA A 167 -6.01 -10.67 -9.36
N LEU A 168 -5.66 -9.37 -9.36
CA LEU A 168 -6.17 -8.40 -10.33
C LEU A 168 -5.25 -8.27 -11.54
N PHE A 169 -3.93 -8.28 -11.35
CA PHE A 169 -2.95 -8.05 -12.43
C PHE A 169 -2.33 -9.33 -13.00
N GLY A 170 -2.56 -10.49 -12.35
CA GLY A 170 -2.19 -11.81 -12.90
C GLY A 170 -0.69 -12.13 -12.87
N PHE A 171 0.10 -11.49 -12.01
CA PHE A 171 1.48 -11.87 -11.78
C PHE A 171 1.60 -13.00 -10.73
N GLU A 172 2.72 -13.74 -10.75
CA GLU A 172 3.03 -14.77 -9.77
C GLU A 172 3.48 -14.13 -8.45
N LEU A 173 2.84 -14.50 -7.32
CA LEU A 173 3.20 -14.04 -5.99
C LEU A 173 3.63 -15.21 -5.12
N ARG A 174 4.87 -15.19 -4.64
CA ARG A 174 5.43 -16.15 -3.69
C ARG A 174 5.58 -15.49 -2.34
N LEU A 175 4.86 -16.02 -1.35
CA LEU A 175 4.95 -15.53 0.03
C LEU A 175 5.77 -16.53 0.85
N ALA A 176 6.98 -16.12 1.22
CA ALA A 176 7.87 -16.87 2.09
C ALA A 176 7.82 -16.32 3.50
N GLY A 177 7.34 -17.12 4.42
CA GLY A 177 7.22 -16.78 5.84
C GLY A 177 6.80 -17.98 6.68
N PRO A 178 6.91 -17.89 8.03
CA PRO A 178 6.53 -18.98 8.89
C PRO A 178 5.03 -19.31 8.78
N GLU A 179 4.68 -20.58 8.89
CA GLU A 179 3.28 -21.04 8.80
C GLU A 179 2.35 -20.33 9.79
N ALA A 180 2.86 -20.01 11.00
CA ALA A 180 2.09 -19.36 12.04
C ALA A 180 1.64 -17.91 11.69
N TYR A 181 2.27 -17.29 10.71
CA TYR A 181 2.03 -15.89 10.31
C TYR A 181 1.51 -15.78 8.87
N ARG A 182 0.82 -16.80 8.36
CA ARG A 182 0.24 -16.79 7.02
C ARG A 182 -0.89 -15.78 6.88
N PRO A 183 -1.09 -15.24 5.67
CA PRO A 183 -2.24 -14.38 5.36
C PRO A 183 -3.59 -15.04 5.66
N PRO A 184 -4.67 -14.25 5.81
CA PRO A 184 -6.01 -14.78 6.07
C PRO A 184 -6.46 -15.79 5.01
N ALA A 185 -6.90 -16.98 5.44
CA ALA A 185 -7.33 -18.06 4.54
C ALA A 185 -8.46 -17.64 3.60
N ALA A 186 -9.36 -16.78 4.05
CA ALA A 186 -10.45 -16.26 3.24
C ALA A 186 -9.95 -15.39 2.07
N LEU A 187 -8.91 -14.56 2.29
CA LEU A 187 -8.30 -13.74 1.25
C LEU A 187 -7.59 -14.62 0.21
N LEU A 188 -6.83 -15.63 0.66
CA LEU A 188 -6.17 -16.59 -0.22
C LEU A 188 -7.19 -17.36 -1.08
N ALA A 189 -8.30 -17.80 -0.48
CA ALA A 189 -9.37 -18.49 -1.20
C ALA A 189 -10.02 -17.57 -2.26
N TRP A 190 -10.27 -16.31 -1.91
CA TRP A 190 -10.79 -15.32 -2.85
C TRP A 190 -9.84 -15.10 -4.02
N ALA A 191 -8.56 -14.89 -3.77
CA ALA A 191 -7.56 -14.65 -4.81
C ALA A 191 -7.41 -15.85 -5.75
N ARG A 192 -7.37 -17.07 -5.21
CA ARG A 192 -7.32 -18.31 -6.01
C ARG A 192 -8.58 -18.50 -6.85
N ALA A 193 -9.75 -18.15 -6.34
CA ALA A 193 -10.99 -18.18 -7.11
C ALA A 193 -11.00 -17.17 -8.28
N LYS A 194 -10.17 -16.13 -8.21
CA LYS A 194 -9.90 -15.18 -9.31
C LYS A 194 -8.83 -15.66 -10.30
N GLY A 195 -8.21 -16.82 -10.05
CA GLY A 195 -7.16 -17.37 -10.88
C GLY A 195 -5.75 -16.91 -10.52
N ALA A 196 -5.56 -16.28 -9.36
CA ALA A 196 -4.24 -15.81 -8.93
C ALA A 196 -3.28 -16.97 -8.68
N GLU A 197 -2.05 -16.86 -9.17
CA GLU A 197 -0.95 -17.76 -8.89
C GLU A 197 -0.24 -17.34 -7.58
N ILE A 198 -0.68 -17.93 -6.47
CA ILE A 198 -0.14 -17.62 -5.13
C ILE A 198 0.48 -18.86 -4.52
N ILE A 199 1.79 -18.78 -4.25
CA ILE A 199 2.60 -19.84 -3.67
C ILE A 199 2.98 -19.45 -2.24
N LEU A 200 2.62 -20.31 -1.27
CA LEU A 200 3.04 -20.17 0.12
C LEU A 200 4.18 -21.14 0.40
N THR A 201 5.27 -20.67 1.00
CA THR A 201 6.42 -21.50 1.34
C THR A 201 7.10 -21.04 2.63
N GLU A 202 7.85 -21.92 3.26
CA GLU A 202 8.77 -21.60 4.34
C GLU A 202 10.24 -21.58 3.85
N ASP A 203 10.46 -21.75 2.55
CA ASP A 203 11.78 -21.70 1.92
C ASP A 203 11.96 -20.36 1.18
N PRO A 204 12.70 -19.38 1.76
CA PRO A 204 12.93 -18.10 1.13
C PRO A 204 13.77 -18.20 -0.14
N VAL A 205 14.65 -19.24 -0.26
CA VAL A 205 15.46 -19.45 -1.46
C VAL A 205 14.60 -19.93 -2.63
N ALA A 206 13.67 -20.84 -2.36
CA ALA A 206 12.72 -21.28 -3.38
C ALA A 206 11.81 -20.13 -3.83
N ALA A 207 11.38 -19.26 -2.92
CA ALA A 207 10.57 -18.09 -3.24
C ALA A 207 11.33 -17.04 -4.07
N ALA A 208 12.59 -16.77 -3.73
CA ALA A 208 13.43 -15.79 -4.40
C ALA A 208 13.93 -16.25 -5.79
N ARG A 209 13.91 -17.57 -6.09
CA ARG A 209 14.44 -18.11 -7.34
C ARG A 209 13.76 -17.49 -8.56
N ASP A 210 14.57 -16.86 -9.43
CA ASP A 210 14.11 -16.20 -10.66
C ASP A 210 13.02 -15.13 -10.42
N ALA A 211 12.90 -14.59 -9.20
CA ALA A 211 12.02 -13.48 -8.92
C ALA A 211 12.52 -12.21 -9.60
N SER A 212 11.63 -11.42 -10.17
CA SER A 212 11.93 -10.08 -10.70
C SER A 212 11.92 -9.01 -9.60
N VAL A 213 11.19 -9.28 -8.52
CA VAL A 213 11.06 -8.35 -7.38
C VAL A 213 11.16 -9.14 -6.08
N ILE A 214 11.95 -8.63 -5.13
CA ILE A 214 11.97 -9.07 -3.73
C ILE A 214 11.44 -7.94 -2.87
N VAL A 215 10.39 -8.21 -2.11
CA VAL A 215 9.72 -7.25 -1.23
C VAL A 215 9.70 -7.77 0.19
N THR A 216 9.89 -6.88 1.16
CA THR A 216 9.68 -7.18 2.59
C THR A 216 9.12 -5.97 3.33
N ASP A 217 8.73 -6.17 4.55
CA ASP A 217 8.32 -5.14 5.50
C ASP A 217 8.90 -5.45 6.88
N VAL A 218 8.78 -4.51 7.81
CA VAL A 218 9.21 -4.72 9.20
C VAL A 218 8.55 -5.96 9.81
N TRP A 219 9.32 -6.78 10.50
CA TRP A 219 8.82 -8.02 11.10
C TRP A 219 7.88 -7.81 12.27
N VAL A 220 7.99 -6.65 12.93
CA VAL A 220 7.17 -6.30 14.09
C VAL A 220 6.51 -4.96 13.81
N SER A 221 5.23 -5.00 13.54
CA SER A 221 4.41 -3.81 13.35
C SER A 221 4.03 -3.18 14.70
N MET A 222 3.60 -1.92 14.68
CA MET A 222 3.17 -1.21 15.89
C MET A 222 1.96 -1.90 16.52
N GLY A 223 2.18 -2.57 17.66
CA GLY A 223 1.14 -3.30 18.41
C GLY A 223 1.40 -4.80 18.57
N ASP A 224 2.41 -5.35 17.90
CA ASP A 224 2.77 -6.77 17.97
C ASP A 224 3.66 -7.08 19.19
N ASN A 225 3.58 -8.34 19.68
CA ASN A 225 4.50 -8.87 20.72
C ASN A 225 5.87 -9.17 20.10
N GLN A 226 6.91 -8.48 20.57
CA GLN A 226 8.26 -8.50 19.99
C GLN A 226 9.04 -9.84 20.15
N GLY A 227 8.81 -10.61 21.21
CA GLY A 227 9.81 -11.58 21.68
C GLY A 227 10.06 -12.81 20.81
N SER A 228 9.04 -13.50 20.30
CA SER A 228 9.21 -14.72 19.47
C SER A 228 9.24 -14.43 17.98
N ARG A 229 8.52 -13.40 17.55
CA ARG A 229 8.31 -13.08 16.14
C ARG A 229 9.61 -12.74 15.41
N GLU A 230 10.50 -11.95 16.02
CA GLU A 230 11.81 -11.65 15.42
C GLU A 230 12.65 -12.90 15.17
N HIS A 231 12.63 -13.85 16.12
CA HIS A 231 13.38 -15.11 15.97
C HIS A 231 12.83 -15.96 14.80
N ASP A 232 11.51 -16.08 14.71
CA ASP A 232 10.84 -16.86 13.66
C ASP A 232 11.07 -16.27 12.27
N MET A 233 11.27 -14.95 12.19
CA MET A 233 11.47 -14.21 10.93
C MET A 233 12.92 -14.20 10.45
N LEU A 234 13.92 -14.52 11.28
CA LEU A 234 15.34 -14.48 10.90
C LEU A 234 15.67 -15.21 9.57
N PRO A 235 15.08 -16.40 9.26
CA PRO A 235 15.35 -17.08 7.99
C PRO A 235 14.88 -16.32 6.76
N PHE A 236 13.98 -15.34 6.92
CA PHE A 236 13.36 -14.58 5.83
C PHE A 236 13.96 -13.19 5.64
N GLN A 237 15.15 -12.94 6.21
CA GLN A 237 15.88 -11.70 5.98
C GLN A 237 16.29 -11.56 4.51
N ALA A 238 16.02 -10.40 3.92
CA ALA A 238 16.52 -10.05 2.59
C ALA A 238 18.04 -9.76 2.69
N THR A 239 18.84 -10.69 2.17
CA THR A 239 20.33 -10.64 2.15
C THR A 239 20.85 -10.61 0.72
N ALA A 240 22.11 -10.18 0.52
CA ALA A 240 22.75 -10.23 -0.78
C ALA A 240 22.75 -11.66 -1.37
N ALA A 241 23.01 -12.68 -0.54
CA ALA A 241 22.96 -14.08 -0.96
C ALA A 241 21.56 -14.55 -1.43
N LEU A 242 20.50 -13.95 -0.89
CA LEU A 242 19.14 -14.20 -1.35
C LEU A 242 18.85 -13.44 -2.65
N MET A 243 19.30 -12.19 -2.78
CA MET A 243 19.18 -11.42 -4.03
C MET A 243 19.88 -12.11 -5.22
N GLU A 244 20.99 -12.81 -4.99
CA GLU A 244 21.67 -13.61 -6.02
C GLU A 244 20.84 -14.77 -6.58
N LYS A 245 19.76 -15.18 -5.92
CA LYS A 245 18.85 -16.24 -6.41
C LYS A 245 17.77 -15.67 -7.31
N ALA A 246 17.53 -14.39 -7.25
CA ALA A 246 16.58 -13.66 -8.10
C ALA A 246 17.18 -13.43 -9.51
N GLN A 247 16.42 -12.79 -10.38
CA GLN A 247 16.90 -12.37 -11.69
C GLN A 247 18.05 -11.36 -11.54
N PRO A 248 18.99 -11.31 -12.48
CA PRO A 248 20.14 -10.36 -12.40
C PRO A 248 19.72 -8.88 -12.31
N ASP A 249 18.57 -8.54 -12.88
CA ASP A 249 17.95 -7.20 -12.86
C ASP A 249 16.81 -7.08 -11.84
N ALA A 250 16.70 -8.06 -10.93
CA ALA A 250 15.70 -8.00 -9.86
C ALA A 250 15.87 -6.76 -9.00
N VAL A 251 14.74 -6.18 -8.57
CA VAL A 251 14.72 -5.04 -7.67
C VAL A 251 14.30 -5.43 -6.26
N PHE A 252 14.91 -4.77 -5.28
CA PHE A 252 14.49 -4.85 -3.87
C PHE A 252 13.57 -3.68 -3.53
N MET A 253 12.47 -3.96 -2.85
CA MET A 253 11.45 -2.99 -2.44
C MET A 253 11.09 -3.14 -0.96
N HIS A 254 10.71 -2.02 -0.33
CA HIS A 254 10.30 -1.96 1.07
C HIS A 254 9.54 -0.66 1.35
N CYS A 255 8.33 -0.75 1.88
CA CYS A 255 7.46 0.40 2.13
C CYS A 255 8.02 1.45 3.12
N LEU A 256 9.12 1.14 3.82
CA LEU A 256 9.76 1.95 4.86
C LEU A 256 8.83 2.31 6.05
N PRO A 257 9.38 2.47 7.28
CA PRO A 257 10.82 2.49 7.63
C PRO A 257 11.39 1.08 7.67
N ALA A 258 12.66 0.91 7.26
CA ALA A 258 13.34 -0.36 7.34
C ALA A 258 14.29 -0.43 8.56
N GLN A 259 14.43 -1.62 9.13
CA GLN A 259 15.37 -1.90 10.22
C GLN A 259 16.56 -2.70 9.69
N ARG A 260 17.61 -1.99 9.23
CA ARG A 260 18.84 -2.62 8.72
C ARG A 260 19.41 -3.61 9.73
N GLY A 261 19.72 -4.81 9.26
CA GLY A 261 20.19 -5.91 10.08
C GLY A 261 19.08 -6.80 10.67
N LYS A 262 17.79 -6.43 10.45
CA LYS A 262 16.62 -7.28 10.76
C LYS A 262 16.03 -7.82 9.47
N GLU A 263 14.93 -7.27 8.98
CA GLU A 263 14.24 -7.77 7.78
C GLU A 263 15.07 -7.61 6.49
N VAL A 264 16.03 -6.70 6.48
CA VAL A 264 16.92 -6.46 5.35
C VAL A 264 18.33 -6.08 5.81
N THR A 265 19.36 -6.54 5.09
CA THR A 265 20.73 -6.10 5.33
C THR A 265 20.99 -4.71 4.71
N ALA A 266 21.94 -3.94 5.29
CA ALA A 266 22.32 -2.64 4.73
C ALA A 266 22.83 -2.76 3.28
N GLU A 267 23.53 -3.83 2.97
CA GLU A 267 24.05 -4.11 1.63
C GLU A 267 22.95 -4.21 0.56
N VAL A 268 21.77 -4.77 0.91
CA VAL A 268 20.64 -4.88 0.00
C VAL A 268 19.89 -3.57 -0.12
N ILE A 269 19.49 -2.97 1.00
CA ILE A 269 18.64 -1.77 0.96
C ILE A 269 19.39 -0.53 0.44
N ASP A 270 20.69 -0.44 0.67
CA ASP A 270 21.54 0.66 0.19
C ASP A 270 22.30 0.28 -1.10
N GLY A 271 22.04 -0.92 -1.64
CA GLY A 271 22.68 -1.48 -2.82
C GLY A 271 22.06 -1.03 -4.15
N PRO A 272 22.70 -1.39 -5.29
CA PRO A 272 22.27 -0.93 -6.61
C PRO A 272 20.92 -1.51 -7.09
N GLN A 273 20.48 -2.62 -6.52
CA GLN A 273 19.17 -3.24 -6.85
C GLN A 273 18.02 -2.67 -6.00
N SER A 274 18.32 -1.78 -5.06
CA SER A 274 17.29 -1.17 -4.22
C SER A 274 16.48 -0.13 -4.99
N ALA A 275 15.16 -0.23 -4.93
CA ALA A 275 14.21 0.73 -5.48
C ALA A 275 13.41 1.44 -4.39
N VAL A 276 13.79 1.32 -3.11
CA VAL A 276 12.99 1.79 -1.97
C VAL A 276 12.71 3.30 -1.97
N PHE A 277 13.61 4.11 -2.53
CA PHE A 277 13.39 5.55 -2.60
C PHE A 277 12.55 5.96 -3.80
N ASP A 278 12.65 5.24 -4.94
CA ASP A 278 11.75 5.43 -6.09
C ASP A 278 10.33 4.99 -5.72
N GLU A 279 10.20 3.88 -5.02
CA GLU A 279 8.95 3.40 -4.42
C GLU A 279 8.33 4.44 -3.47
N ALA A 280 9.16 5.03 -2.60
CA ALA A 280 8.72 6.09 -1.69
C ALA A 280 8.27 7.36 -2.44
N GLU A 281 8.95 7.75 -3.53
CA GLU A 281 8.54 8.84 -4.42
C GLU A 281 7.23 8.52 -5.11
N ASN A 282 7.07 7.31 -5.63
CA ASN A 282 5.86 6.87 -6.32
C ASN A 282 4.62 6.88 -5.44
N ARG A 283 4.76 6.86 -4.10
CA ARG A 283 3.66 7.14 -3.16
C ARG A 283 2.97 8.47 -3.44
N LEU A 284 3.73 9.51 -3.76
CA LEU A 284 3.15 10.82 -4.10
C LEU A 284 2.32 10.73 -5.39
N HIS A 285 2.88 10.11 -6.43
CA HIS A 285 2.24 10.08 -7.75
C HIS A 285 1.04 9.13 -7.80
N ALA A 286 1.15 7.94 -7.24
CA ALA A 286 0.04 7.00 -7.11
C ALA A 286 -1.12 7.58 -6.29
N GLN A 287 -0.84 8.24 -5.16
CA GLN A 287 -1.88 8.88 -4.36
C GLN A 287 -2.54 10.05 -5.08
N LYS A 288 -1.79 10.84 -5.85
CA LYS A 288 -2.37 11.90 -6.72
C LYS A 288 -3.35 11.30 -7.73
N ALA A 289 -2.95 10.24 -8.40
CA ALA A 289 -3.81 9.57 -9.37
C ALA A 289 -5.07 8.99 -8.72
N ILE A 290 -4.94 8.30 -7.59
CA ILE A 290 -6.08 7.80 -6.82
C ILE A 290 -7.05 8.95 -6.48
N MET A 291 -6.54 10.03 -5.92
CA MET A 291 -7.38 11.20 -5.57
C MET A 291 -8.05 11.81 -6.79
N ALA A 292 -7.33 11.97 -7.91
CA ALA A 292 -7.89 12.49 -9.15
C ALA A 292 -9.05 11.62 -9.66
N HIS A 293 -8.89 10.29 -9.68
CA HIS A 293 -9.94 9.37 -10.15
C HIS A 293 -11.12 9.26 -9.18
N ILE A 294 -10.87 9.24 -7.87
CA ILE A 294 -11.92 9.00 -6.88
C ILE A 294 -12.71 10.26 -6.56
N ILE A 295 -12.06 11.43 -6.54
CA ILE A 295 -12.69 12.69 -6.15
C ILE A 295 -13.31 13.41 -7.36
N SER A 296 -12.68 13.35 -8.55
CA SER A 296 -13.20 14.05 -9.73
C SER A 296 -14.39 13.35 -10.38
N GLU A 297 -14.45 12.01 -10.36
CA GLU A 297 -15.53 11.24 -10.98
C GLU A 297 -16.87 11.30 -10.23
N ASN A 298 -16.90 11.89 -9.05
CA ASN A 298 -18.12 12.05 -8.24
C ASN A 298 -18.83 13.39 -8.46
N PHE A 299 -18.49 14.10 -9.55
CA PHE A 299 -19.13 15.37 -9.94
C PHE A 299 -19.66 15.31 -11.38
#